data_cf98293537b809b5de742088326c75e8
#
_entry.id   cf98293537b809b5de742088326c75e8
#
_cell.length_a   1.000
_cell.length_b   1.000
_cell.length_c   1.000
_cell.angle_alpha   90.00
_cell.angle_beta   90.00
_cell.angle_gamma   90.00
#
_symmetry.space_group_name_H-M   'P 1'
#
loop_
_entity.id
_entity.type
_entity.pdbx_description
1 polymer ?
#
loop_
_entity_poly.entity_id
_entity_poly.type
_entity_poly.pdbx_seq_one_letter_code
_entity_poly.pdbx_strand_id
1 'polypeptide(L)'
;MNLLIQTLTAIAACTVLATRASAQSTVVPINNEPAPKLIVEPPLPGPLAGGVVFIQYRVENLRILPVGGPAARNVSPRVGHLHLTVDDLPWAWADYGQSDTIILVGMPRGQHKVLIEVVDAEGNVFTKQTVTFHSPGKEIQP
;
A
#
# COMPACT_ATOMS: atom_id res chain seq x y z
N MET A 1 -35.96 -58.56 -49.69
CA MET A 1 -34.78 -57.89 -50.26
C MET A 1 -34.88 -56.43 -49.78
N ASN A 2 -34.48 -56.23 -48.49
CA ASN A 2 -34.53 -54.91 -47.83
C ASN A 2 -33.13 -54.48 -47.45
N LEU A 3 -32.73 -53.39 -48.10
CA LEU A 3 -31.44 -52.76 -47.89
C LEU A 3 -31.57 -51.79 -46.68
N LEU A 4 -30.95 -52.12 -45.57
CA LEU A 4 -30.82 -51.25 -44.40
C LEU A 4 -29.63 -50.33 -44.61
N ILE A 5 -29.93 -49.03 -44.81
CA ILE A 5 -28.93 -47.98 -44.85
C ILE A 5 -28.68 -47.57 -43.39
N GLN A 6 -27.50 -47.88 -42.85
CA GLN A 6 -27.05 -47.35 -41.55
C GLN A 6 -26.30 -46.02 -41.80
N THR A 7 -26.93 -44.95 -41.38
CA THR A 7 -26.29 -43.62 -41.32
C THR A 7 -25.43 -43.54 -40.05
N LEU A 8 -24.12 -43.53 -40.19
CA LEU A 8 -23.19 -43.27 -39.10
C LEU A 8 -23.09 -41.76 -38.88
N THR A 9 -23.65 -41.26 -37.76
CA THR A 9 -23.50 -39.85 -37.35
C THR A 9 -22.21 -39.73 -36.53
N ALA A 10 -21.18 -39.16 -37.11
CA ALA A 10 -19.95 -38.83 -36.40
C ALA A 10 -20.13 -37.56 -35.62
N ILE A 11 -20.19 -37.65 -34.28
CA ILE A 11 -20.18 -36.48 -33.38
C ILE A 11 -18.70 -36.12 -33.16
N ALA A 12 -18.26 -35.04 -33.80
CA ALA A 12 -16.96 -34.43 -33.53
C ALA A 12 -17.04 -33.64 -32.20
N ALA A 13 -16.49 -34.22 -31.13
CA ALA A 13 -16.31 -33.50 -29.86
C ALA A 13 -15.15 -32.53 -29.99
N CYS A 14 -15.46 -31.25 -30.15
CA CYS A 14 -14.46 -30.17 -30.17
C CYS A 14 -14.09 -29.87 -28.70
N THR A 15 -13.04 -30.49 -28.18
CA THR A 15 -12.44 -30.13 -26.89
C THR A 15 -11.66 -28.85 -27.01
N VAL A 16 -12.27 -27.73 -26.59
CA VAL A 16 -11.56 -26.46 -26.47
C VAL A 16 -10.68 -26.54 -25.21
N LEU A 17 -9.37 -26.79 -25.41
CA LEU A 17 -8.38 -26.58 -24.35
C LEU A 17 -8.25 -25.08 -24.11
N ALA A 18 -8.93 -24.60 -23.06
CA ALA A 18 -8.70 -23.25 -22.53
C ALA A 18 -7.33 -23.22 -21.85
N THR A 19 -6.28 -22.85 -22.57
CA THR A 19 -5.00 -22.51 -21.97
C THR A 19 -5.17 -21.25 -21.15
N ARG A 20 -5.21 -21.39 -19.81
CA ARG A 20 -5.11 -20.25 -18.92
C ARG A 20 -3.69 -19.69 -19.06
N ALA A 21 -3.55 -18.62 -19.81
CA ALA A 21 -2.35 -17.81 -19.77
C ALA A 21 -2.28 -17.16 -18.39
N SER A 22 -1.49 -17.72 -17.47
CA SER A 22 -1.11 -17.04 -16.25
C SER A 22 -0.23 -15.87 -16.67
N ALA A 23 -0.77 -14.67 -16.61
CA ALA A 23 0.02 -13.44 -16.73
C ALA A 23 0.91 -13.37 -15.47
N GLN A 24 2.08 -14.00 -15.54
CA GLN A 24 3.12 -13.78 -14.56
C GLN A 24 3.70 -12.40 -14.86
N SER A 25 3.39 -11.40 -13.98
CA SER A 25 4.14 -10.17 -14.01
C SER A 25 5.59 -10.51 -13.68
N THR A 26 6.47 -10.32 -14.65
CA THR A 26 7.91 -10.51 -14.43
C THR A 26 8.39 -9.49 -13.42
N VAL A 27 8.80 -9.98 -12.25
CA VAL A 27 9.49 -9.16 -11.25
C VAL A 27 10.87 -8.83 -11.82
N VAL A 28 11.13 -7.55 -12.03
CA VAL A 28 12.40 -7.06 -12.58
C VAL A 28 13.35 -6.76 -11.42
N PRO A 29 14.61 -7.23 -11.44
CA PRO A 29 15.58 -6.88 -10.40
C PRO A 29 15.83 -5.37 -10.36
N ILE A 30 16.06 -4.86 -9.16
CA ILE A 30 16.39 -3.46 -8.93
C ILE A 30 17.83 -3.17 -9.43
N ASN A 31 17.96 -2.20 -10.32
CA ASN A 31 19.27 -1.79 -10.85
C ASN A 31 19.37 -0.27 -10.81
N ASN A 32 20.25 0.25 -9.97
CA ASN A 32 20.63 1.68 -9.91
C ASN A 32 19.44 2.65 -9.73
N GLU A 33 18.38 2.23 -9.07
CA GLU A 33 17.29 3.14 -8.74
C GLU A 33 17.72 4.15 -7.69
N PRO A 34 17.27 5.41 -7.79
CA PRO A 34 17.51 6.42 -6.75
C PRO A 34 16.96 5.95 -5.39
N ALA A 35 17.52 6.44 -4.31
CA ALA A 35 17.03 6.15 -2.97
C ALA A 35 15.59 6.67 -2.80
N PRO A 36 14.74 5.95 -2.04
CA PRO A 36 13.43 6.45 -1.67
C PRO A 36 13.51 7.78 -0.93
N LYS A 37 12.57 8.67 -1.24
CA LYS A 37 12.47 9.97 -0.59
C LYS A 37 11.06 10.14 -0.05
N LEU A 38 10.96 10.57 1.19
CA LEU A 38 9.71 10.92 1.86
C LEU A 38 9.59 12.43 1.96
N ILE A 39 8.46 12.97 1.55
CA ILE A 39 8.10 14.37 1.67
C ILE A 39 6.81 14.40 2.47
N VAL A 40 6.77 15.17 3.55
CA VAL A 40 5.63 15.25 4.46
C VAL A 40 5.29 16.72 4.69
N GLU A 41 4.03 17.06 4.54
CA GLU A 41 3.51 18.39 4.82
C GLU A 41 3.02 18.48 6.28
N PRO A 42 2.98 19.68 6.85
CA PRO A 42 2.33 19.89 8.14
C PRO A 42 0.86 19.47 8.09
N PRO A 43 0.26 19.11 9.23
CA PRO A 43 -1.18 18.81 9.29
C PRO A 43 -2.03 19.97 8.74
N LEU A 44 -3.08 19.62 7.99
CA LEU A 44 -4.00 20.61 7.43
C LEU A 44 -4.71 21.37 8.55
N PRO A 45 -4.61 22.72 8.58
CA PRO A 45 -5.08 23.50 9.73
C PRO A 45 -6.60 23.46 9.91
N GLY A 46 -7.38 23.38 8.83
CA GLY A 46 -8.84 23.31 8.90
C GLY A 46 -9.34 22.07 9.64
N PRO A 47 -9.02 20.85 9.18
CA PRO A 47 -9.37 19.61 9.90
C PRO A 47 -8.79 19.56 11.31
N LEU A 48 -7.55 20.01 11.50
CA LEU A 48 -6.88 20.03 12.81
C LEU A 48 -7.63 20.89 13.83
N ALA A 49 -8.15 22.05 13.44
CA ALA A 49 -8.99 22.89 14.30
C ALA A 49 -10.26 22.17 14.78
N GLY A 50 -10.76 21.20 14.00
CA GLY A 50 -11.88 20.34 14.36
C GLY A 50 -11.47 19.03 15.08
N GLY A 51 -10.21 18.89 15.47
CA GLY A 51 -9.69 17.69 16.17
C GLY A 51 -9.45 16.47 15.27
N VAL A 52 -9.36 16.68 13.96
CA VAL A 52 -9.00 15.64 12.99
C VAL A 52 -7.67 15.99 12.33
N VAL A 53 -6.72 15.08 12.36
CA VAL A 53 -5.37 15.31 11.82
C VAL A 53 -5.28 14.72 10.43
N PHE A 54 -5.01 15.54 9.42
CA PHE A 54 -4.71 15.13 8.05
C PHE A 54 -3.27 15.54 7.75
N ILE A 55 -2.39 14.54 7.54
CA ILE A 55 -0.99 14.75 7.18
C ILE A 55 -0.81 14.25 5.75
N GLN A 56 -0.57 15.17 4.84
CA GLN A 56 -0.30 14.82 3.44
C GLN A 56 1.16 14.42 3.28
N TYR A 57 1.40 13.39 2.47
CA TYR A 57 2.75 12.93 2.18
C TYR A 57 2.91 12.52 0.71
N ARG A 58 4.17 12.42 0.28
CA ARG A 58 4.54 11.85 -1.02
C ARG A 58 5.80 11.02 -0.87
N VAL A 59 5.80 9.84 -1.47
CA VAL A 59 6.99 9.00 -1.57
C VAL A 59 7.48 9.00 -3.02
N GLU A 60 8.75 9.31 -3.20
CA GLU A 60 9.43 9.24 -4.50
C GLU A 60 10.35 8.02 -4.55
N ASN A 61 10.54 7.44 -5.73
CA ASN A 61 11.43 6.29 -5.99
C ASN A 61 11.06 5.00 -5.23
N LEU A 62 9.79 4.87 -4.85
CA LEU A 62 9.22 3.67 -4.23
C LEU A 62 7.72 3.64 -4.47
N ARG A 63 7.18 2.47 -4.76
CA ARG A 63 5.73 2.24 -4.87
C ARG A 63 5.23 1.61 -3.57
N ILE A 64 4.23 2.23 -2.98
CA ILE A 64 3.54 1.69 -1.79
C ILE A 64 2.62 0.56 -2.26
N LEU A 65 2.92 -0.67 -1.85
CA LEU A 65 2.15 -1.87 -2.20
C LEU A 65 2.11 -2.84 -1.02
N PRO A 66 1.01 -3.60 -0.86
CA PRO A 66 0.87 -4.61 0.19
C PRO A 66 1.60 -5.90 -0.19
N VAL A 67 2.92 -5.81 -0.35
CA VAL A 67 3.80 -6.93 -0.68
C VAL A 67 4.84 -7.12 0.40
N GLY A 68 5.21 -8.37 0.65
CA GLY A 68 6.20 -8.74 1.66
C GLY A 68 7.12 -9.85 1.17
N GLY A 69 8.16 -10.10 1.95
CA GLY A 69 9.12 -11.17 1.76
C GLY A 69 10.36 -10.78 0.95
N PRO A 70 11.40 -11.62 1.02
CA PRO A 70 12.74 -11.28 0.52
C PRO A 70 12.79 -11.06 -1.00
N ALA A 71 11.95 -11.71 -1.77
CA ALA A 71 11.89 -11.52 -3.23
C ALA A 71 11.46 -10.11 -3.63
N ALA A 72 10.60 -9.47 -2.84
CA ALA A 72 10.10 -8.13 -3.12
C ALA A 72 11.14 -7.02 -2.85
N ARG A 73 12.22 -7.31 -2.12
CA ARG A 73 13.29 -6.33 -1.86
C ARG A 73 14.11 -5.96 -3.09
N ASN A 74 14.18 -6.86 -4.07
CA ASN A 74 15.06 -6.74 -5.22
C ASN A 74 14.29 -6.54 -6.53
N VAL A 75 13.15 -5.86 -6.46
CA VAL A 75 12.32 -5.58 -7.64
C VAL A 75 12.43 -4.12 -8.07
N SER A 76 12.23 -3.88 -9.36
CA SER A 76 12.15 -2.54 -9.96
C SER A 76 10.80 -2.38 -10.69
N PRO A 77 10.06 -1.30 -10.49
CA PRO A 77 10.30 -0.21 -9.52
C PRO A 77 10.25 -0.72 -8.07
N ARG A 78 11.09 -0.13 -7.23
CA ARG A 78 11.18 -0.47 -5.80
C ARG A 78 9.81 -0.42 -5.13
N VAL A 79 9.53 -1.42 -4.27
CA VAL A 79 8.26 -1.54 -3.54
C VAL A 79 8.48 -1.53 -2.03
N GLY A 80 7.49 -1.09 -1.30
CA GLY A 80 7.51 -1.03 0.15
C GLY A 80 6.21 -0.46 0.72
N HIS A 81 6.26 0.00 1.95
CA HIS A 81 5.10 0.58 2.63
C HIS A 81 5.55 1.61 3.69
N LEU A 82 4.60 2.19 4.40
CA LEU A 82 4.89 3.05 5.52
C LEU A 82 4.73 2.31 6.84
N HIS A 83 5.61 2.62 7.80
CA HIS A 83 5.38 2.38 9.23
C HIS A 83 5.07 3.71 9.90
N LEU A 84 4.04 3.72 10.74
CA LEU A 84 3.55 4.90 11.43
C LEU A 84 3.53 4.65 12.93
N THR A 85 4.18 5.54 13.69
CA THR A 85 4.18 5.50 15.17
C THR A 85 3.72 6.85 15.70
N VAL A 86 2.77 6.84 16.63
CA VAL A 86 2.25 8.04 17.30
C VAL A 86 2.77 8.08 18.74
N ASP A 87 3.30 9.24 19.17
CA ASP A 87 3.71 9.54 20.55
C ASP A 87 4.62 8.49 21.21
N ASP A 88 5.55 7.92 20.41
CA ASP A 88 6.46 6.86 20.86
C ASP A 88 5.76 5.61 21.44
N LEU A 89 4.55 5.33 21.00
CA LEU A 89 3.88 4.08 21.37
C LEU A 89 4.77 2.88 21.01
N PRO A 90 4.71 1.79 21.79
CA PRO A 90 5.58 0.62 21.59
C PRO A 90 5.17 -0.23 20.37
N TRP A 91 4.29 0.28 19.54
CA TRP A 91 3.81 -0.37 18.31
C TRP A 91 3.67 0.64 17.18
N ALA A 92 3.85 0.17 15.98
CA ALA A 92 3.59 0.89 14.76
C ALA A 92 2.53 0.14 13.93
N TRP A 93 1.78 0.86 13.12
CA TRP A 93 0.97 0.20 12.09
C TRP A 93 1.60 0.38 10.72
N ALA A 94 1.39 -0.62 9.87
CA ALA A 94 1.79 -0.56 8.48
C ALA A 94 0.67 0.08 7.65
N ASP A 95 1.02 1.08 6.84
CA ASP A 95 0.13 1.69 5.87
C ASP A 95 0.57 1.29 4.46
N TYR A 96 -0.33 0.58 3.77
CA TYR A 96 -0.18 0.17 2.38
C TYR A 96 -1.07 0.98 1.44
N GLY A 97 -1.74 2.00 1.98
CA GLY A 97 -2.64 2.86 1.22
C GLY A 97 -1.90 3.73 0.22
N GLN A 98 -2.61 4.08 -0.85
CA GLN A 98 -2.13 5.02 -1.86
C GLN A 98 -2.91 6.35 -1.77
N SER A 99 -3.37 6.68 -0.55
CA SER A 99 -4.23 7.85 -0.31
C SER A 99 -3.45 9.17 -0.20
N ASP A 100 -2.11 9.11 -0.15
CA ASP A 100 -1.23 10.27 0.05
C ASP A 100 -1.58 11.10 1.30
N THR A 101 -2.36 10.52 2.22
CA THR A 101 -2.84 11.24 3.41
C THR A 101 -3.00 10.28 4.58
N ILE A 102 -2.33 10.60 5.68
CA ILE A 102 -2.51 9.94 6.98
C ILE A 102 -3.63 10.67 7.71
N ILE A 103 -4.61 9.91 8.22
CA ILE A 103 -5.75 10.46 8.95
C ILE A 103 -5.73 9.91 10.37
N LEU A 104 -5.67 10.81 11.37
CA LEU A 104 -5.78 10.46 12.78
C LEU A 104 -7.01 11.14 13.38
N VAL A 105 -7.81 10.37 14.10
CA VAL A 105 -9.01 10.85 14.77
C VAL A 105 -8.96 10.54 16.25
N GLY A 106 -9.63 11.36 17.06
CA GLY A 106 -9.74 11.11 18.50
C GLY A 106 -8.44 11.36 19.27
N MET A 107 -7.52 12.15 18.71
CA MET A 107 -6.32 12.58 19.41
C MET A 107 -6.70 13.42 20.64
N PRO A 108 -6.16 13.12 21.83
CA PRO A 108 -6.36 13.94 23.01
C PRO A 108 -5.91 15.39 22.78
N ARG A 109 -6.33 16.29 23.65
CA ARG A 109 -5.77 17.65 23.67
C ARG A 109 -4.31 17.61 24.09
N GLY A 110 -3.44 18.26 23.33
CA GLY A 110 -2.02 18.35 23.69
C GLY A 110 -1.09 18.30 22.49
N GLN A 111 0.19 18.25 22.81
CA GLN A 111 1.26 18.11 21.83
C GLN A 111 1.38 16.63 21.43
N HIS A 112 1.47 16.39 20.13
CA HIS A 112 1.62 15.06 19.56
C HIS A 112 2.71 15.02 18.51
N LYS A 113 3.20 13.85 18.22
CA LYS A 113 4.12 13.57 17.10
C LYS A 113 3.77 12.29 16.39
N VAL A 114 4.02 12.28 15.09
CA VAL A 114 3.89 11.10 14.23
C VAL A 114 5.24 10.85 13.57
N LEU A 115 5.84 9.70 13.84
CA LEU A 115 6.97 9.19 13.09
C LEU A 115 6.44 8.44 11.88
N ILE A 116 6.92 8.80 10.70
CA ILE A 116 6.57 8.19 9.41
C ILE A 116 7.85 7.63 8.82
N GLU A 117 7.89 6.32 8.60
CA GLU A 117 9.03 5.60 8.05
C GLU A 117 8.65 4.94 6.73
N VAL A 118 9.44 5.14 5.69
CA VAL A 118 9.34 4.39 4.44
C VAL A 118 10.20 3.15 4.58
N VAL A 119 9.60 1.99 4.46
CA VAL A 119 10.27 0.71 4.69
C VAL A 119 10.19 -0.20 3.44
N ASP A 120 11.11 -1.15 3.36
CA ASP A 120 11.06 -2.20 2.34
C ASP A 120 10.02 -3.28 2.71
N ALA A 121 9.93 -4.31 1.87
CA ALA A 121 9.01 -5.42 2.04
C ALA A 121 9.28 -6.30 3.30
N GLU A 122 10.38 -6.09 3.99
CA GLU A 122 10.74 -6.77 5.25
C GLU A 122 10.78 -5.82 6.45
N GLY A 123 10.42 -4.53 6.26
CA GLY A 123 10.38 -3.53 7.31
C GLY A 123 11.71 -2.81 7.57
N ASN A 124 12.72 -2.97 6.69
CA ASN A 124 13.96 -2.19 6.81
C ASN A 124 13.72 -0.75 6.37
N VAL A 125 14.11 0.21 7.19
CA VAL A 125 13.86 1.63 6.97
C VAL A 125 14.78 2.20 5.90
N PHE A 126 14.21 2.83 4.87
CA PHE A 126 14.93 3.62 3.89
C PHE A 126 15.09 5.08 4.32
N THR A 127 14.02 5.70 4.77
CA THR A 127 13.98 7.10 5.19
C THR A 127 12.82 7.33 6.14
N LYS A 128 12.89 8.39 6.94
CA LYS A 128 11.85 8.73 7.90
C LYS A 128 11.74 10.22 8.14
N GLN A 129 10.56 10.66 8.58
CA GLN A 129 10.29 12.02 9.05
C GLN A 129 9.38 11.98 10.27
N THR A 130 9.49 13.02 11.11
CA THR A 130 8.61 13.22 12.26
C THR A 130 7.85 14.52 12.07
N VAL A 131 6.53 14.45 12.20
CA VAL A 131 5.64 15.62 12.22
C VAL A 131 5.14 15.82 13.64
N THR A 132 5.21 17.07 14.11
CA THR A 132 4.67 17.47 15.42
C THR A 132 3.53 18.45 15.24
N PHE A 133 2.51 18.34 16.08
CA PHE A 133 1.35 19.23 16.06
C PHE A 133 0.71 19.33 17.43
N HIS A 134 -0.13 20.35 17.62
CA HIS A 134 -0.97 20.47 18.80
C HIS A 134 -2.42 20.14 18.46
N SER A 135 -2.97 19.09 19.06
CA SER A 135 -4.38 18.75 18.92
C SER A 135 -5.23 19.58 19.91
N PRO A 136 -6.32 20.20 19.47
CA PRO A 136 -7.27 20.83 20.38
C PRO A 136 -8.06 19.81 21.20
N GLY A 137 -7.97 18.49 20.84
CA GLY A 137 -8.86 17.45 21.32
C GLY A 137 -10.24 17.55 20.67
N LYS A 138 -11.03 16.49 20.83
CA LYS A 138 -12.43 16.53 20.45
C LYS A 138 -13.22 17.21 21.58
N GLU A 139 -13.89 18.29 21.28
CA GLU A 139 -14.87 18.86 22.21
C GLU A 139 -16.04 17.85 22.29
N ILE A 140 -16.16 17.16 23.43
CA ILE A 140 -17.33 16.34 23.70
C ILE A 140 -18.44 17.34 24.07
N GLN A 141 -19.28 17.69 23.11
CA GLN A 141 -20.50 18.40 23.43
C GLN A 141 -21.39 17.46 24.27
N PRO A 142 -21.89 17.91 25.40
CA PRO A 142 -22.77 17.13 26.27
C PRO A 142 -24.10 16.78 25.63
#